data_7786a29c9638e104a36f2c786a4fc2b4
#
_entry.id   7786a29c9638e104a36f2c786a4fc2b4
#
_cell.length_a   1.000
_cell.length_b   1.000
_cell.length_c   1.000
_cell.angle_alpha   90.00
_cell.angle_beta   90.00
_cell.angle_gamma   90.00
#
_symmetry.space_group_name_H-M   'P 1'
#
loop_
_entity.id
_entity.type
_entity.pdbx_description
1 polymer ?
#
loop_
_entity_poly.entity_id
_entity_poly.type
_entity_poly.pdbx_seq_one_letter_code
_entity_poly.pdbx_strand_id
1 'polypeptide(L)'
;MNITIINGIPDNEYKEYEDALDKLKASLEKTHTVDLFNIRNMKIAYCCGCFGCWTKTPGLCIYKDDMSNILNSMAKTDYTIYLSPLKAGFITSQTKKVMDRFIPTALPYIKIFDGECHHPMRYDNKQKLGLIILNDNNFDKEAYDLTVNVFHRLSRNMHATGFFSSYVRADEMEVILNEINNC
;
A
#
# COMPACT_ATOMS: atom_id res chain seq x y z
N MET A 1 13.76 -10.95 0.70
CA MET A 1 12.98 -9.81 1.22
C MET A 1 11.54 -10.24 1.44
N ASN A 2 10.82 -9.56 2.33
CA ASN A 2 9.38 -9.74 2.53
C ASN A 2 8.64 -8.61 1.76
N ILE A 3 7.69 -8.98 0.94
CA ILE A 3 6.94 -8.05 0.09
C ILE A 3 5.46 -8.17 0.41
N THR A 4 4.82 -7.06 0.73
CA THR A 4 3.38 -6.96 0.95
C THR A 4 2.74 -6.26 -0.25
N ILE A 5 1.87 -6.95 -0.98
CA ILE A 5 1.13 -6.39 -2.12
C ILE A 5 -0.34 -6.23 -1.73
N ILE A 6 -0.83 -5.00 -1.82
CA ILE A 6 -2.23 -4.65 -1.58
C ILE A 6 -2.90 -4.47 -2.94
N ASN A 7 -3.61 -5.52 -3.37
CA ASN A 7 -4.34 -5.52 -4.62
C ASN A 7 -5.69 -4.84 -4.46
N GLY A 8 -5.79 -3.61 -4.97
CA GLY A 8 -6.99 -2.77 -4.98
C GLY A 8 -7.85 -2.86 -6.22
N ILE A 9 -7.69 -3.91 -7.04
CA ILE A 9 -8.57 -4.19 -8.19
C ILE A 9 -10.00 -4.40 -7.67
N PRO A 10 -10.99 -3.60 -8.13
CA PRO A 10 -12.32 -3.60 -7.52
C PRO A 10 -13.22 -4.74 -8.02
N ASP A 11 -13.03 -5.18 -9.27
CA ASP A 11 -13.95 -6.09 -9.98
C ASP A 11 -13.26 -6.87 -11.10
N ASN A 12 -14.04 -7.64 -11.85
CA ASN A 12 -13.54 -8.53 -12.91
C ASN A 12 -13.26 -7.81 -14.26
N GLU A 13 -13.52 -6.50 -14.36
CA GLU A 13 -13.17 -5.72 -15.56
C GLU A 13 -11.66 -5.64 -15.76
N TYR A 14 -10.89 -5.86 -14.68
CA TYR A 14 -9.41 -5.83 -14.65
C TYR A 14 -8.79 -7.24 -14.66
N LYS A 15 -9.45 -8.24 -15.22
CA LYS A 15 -8.99 -9.63 -15.18
C LYS A 15 -7.58 -9.82 -15.77
N GLU A 16 -7.24 -9.10 -16.85
CA GLU A 16 -5.91 -9.17 -17.45
C GLU A 16 -4.80 -8.71 -16.46
N TYR A 17 -5.10 -7.75 -15.61
CA TYR A 17 -4.19 -7.29 -14.55
C TYR A 17 -4.07 -8.29 -13.40
N GLU A 18 -5.14 -9.03 -13.09
CA GLU A 18 -5.09 -10.10 -12.10
C GLU A 18 -4.20 -11.24 -12.59
N ASP A 19 -4.37 -11.66 -13.84
CA ASP A 19 -3.54 -12.70 -14.47
C ASP A 19 -2.06 -12.27 -14.54
N ALA A 20 -1.80 -10.99 -14.81
CA ALA A 20 -0.45 -10.42 -14.81
C ALA A 20 0.14 -10.33 -13.38
N LEU A 21 -0.68 -9.97 -12.39
CA LEU A 21 -0.27 -9.92 -10.98
C LEU A 21 0.06 -11.31 -10.43
N ASP A 22 -0.69 -12.34 -10.81
CA ASP A 22 -0.40 -13.72 -10.42
C ASP A 22 0.95 -14.20 -11.01
N LYS A 23 1.26 -13.83 -12.26
CA LYS A 23 2.57 -14.10 -12.87
C LYS A 23 3.69 -13.36 -12.16
N LEU A 24 3.48 -12.07 -11.87
CA LEU A 24 4.43 -11.24 -11.13
C LEU A 24 4.71 -11.85 -9.74
N LYS A 25 3.65 -12.24 -9.00
CA LYS A 25 3.76 -12.90 -7.71
C LYS A 25 4.59 -14.19 -7.82
N ALA A 26 4.28 -15.07 -8.78
CA ALA A 26 5.03 -16.31 -8.98
C ALA A 26 6.51 -16.06 -9.33
N SER A 27 6.83 -14.96 -10.01
CA SER A 27 8.21 -14.56 -10.30
C SER A 27 8.93 -14.03 -9.05
N LEU A 28 8.28 -13.22 -8.24
CA LEU A 28 8.82 -12.70 -7.00
C LEU A 28 9.05 -13.82 -5.95
N GLU A 29 8.15 -14.78 -5.86
CA GLU A 29 8.23 -15.91 -4.91
C GLU A 29 9.44 -16.83 -5.14
N LYS A 30 10.12 -16.72 -6.29
CA LYS A 30 11.38 -17.46 -6.54
C LYS A 30 12.52 -17.02 -5.61
N THR A 31 12.50 -15.77 -5.16
CA THR A 31 13.60 -15.15 -4.39
C THR A 31 13.13 -14.38 -3.15
N HIS A 32 11.83 -14.15 -3.00
CA HIS A 32 11.24 -13.34 -1.94
C HIS A 32 10.05 -14.05 -1.28
N THR A 33 9.66 -13.60 -0.09
CA THR A 33 8.38 -13.97 0.53
C THR A 33 7.35 -12.91 0.14
N VAL A 34 6.21 -13.33 -0.43
CA VAL A 34 5.19 -12.40 -0.94
C VAL A 34 3.85 -12.64 -0.26
N ASP A 35 3.36 -11.64 0.45
CA ASP A 35 2.00 -11.57 0.97
C ASP A 35 1.13 -10.75 0.00
N LEU A 36 0.23 -11.41 -0.74
CA LEU A 36 -0.73 -10.75 -1.63
C LEU A 36 -2.11 -10.70 -0.99
N PHE A 37 -2.63 -9.48 -0.82
CA PHE A 37 -3.96 -9.23 -0.26
C PHE A 37 -4.93 -8.74 -1.33
N ASN A 38 -5.86 -9.59 -1.76
CA ASN A 38 -6.95 -9.24 -2.66
C ASN A 38 -8.07 -8.56 -1.86
N ILE A 39 -7.94 -7.25 -1.63
CA ILE A 39 -8.76 -6.52 -0.64
C ILE A 39 -10.24 -6.45 -0.99
N ARG A 40 -10.64 -6.66 -2.24
CA ARG A 40 -12.06 -6.76 -2.62
C ARG A 40 -12.77 -7.95 -1.97
N ASN A 41 -12.02 -9.02 -1.65
CA ASN A 41 -12.55 -10.24 -1.00
C ASN A 41 -12.43 -10.19 0.53
N MET A 42 -11.89 -9.09 1.08
CA MET A 42 -11.60 -8.94 2.50
C MET A 42 -12.65 -8.06 3.18
N LYS A 43 -12.97 -8.42 4.41
CA LYS A 43 -13.86 -7.63 5.25
C LYS A 43 -13.04 -6.56 5.98
N ILE A 44 -13.02 -5.35 5.46
CA ILE A 44 -12.27 -4.21 6.01
C ILE A 44 -13.22 -3.04 6.23
N ALA A 45 -13.39 -2.61 7.49
CA ALA A 45 -14.18 -1.43 7.84
C ALA A 45 -13.43 -0.13 7.54
N TYR A 46 -14.16 0.97 7.36
CA TYR A 46 -13.56 2.31 7.29
C TYR A 46 -12.96 2.74 8.64
N CYS A 47 -11.88 3.53 8.60
CA CYS A 47 -11.39 4.16 9.82
C CYS A 47 -12.40 5.21 10.32
N CYS A 48 -12.86 5.09 11.56
CA CYS A 48 -13.76 6.07 12.17
C CYS A 48 -13.03 7.18 12.95
N GLY A 49 -11.69 7.23 12.90
CA GLY A 49 -10.89 8.27 13.57
C GLY A 49 -10.96 8.24 15.09
N CYS A 50 -11.29 7.08 15.71
CA CYS A 50 -11.47 6.99 17.18
C CYS A 50 -10.15 7.03 17.97
N PHE A 51 -9.00 6.87 17.31
CA PHE A 51 -7.66 6.79 17.92
C PHE A 51 -7.51 5.74 19.03
N GLY A 52 -8.43 4.74 19.08
CA GLY A 52 -8.35 3.63 20.03
C GLY A 52 -7.04 2.84 19.90
N CYS A 53 -6.51 2.75 18.68
CA CYS A 53 -5.22 2.10 18.38
C CYS A 53 -4.00 2.83 18.96
N TRP A 54 -4.17 4.03 19.50
CA TRP A 54 -3.13 4.76 20.24
C TRP A 54 -3.37 4.79 21.74
N THR A 55 -4.64 4.76 22.17
CA THR A 55 -5.03 5.01 23.56
C THR A 55 -5.52 3.78 24.31
N LYS A 56 -6.44 3.00 23.72
CA LYS A 56 -7.09 1.85 24.38
C LYS A 56 -6.39 0.52 24.10
N THR A 57 -5.98 0.32 22.85
CA THR A 57 -5.35 -0.92 22.36
C THR A 57 -4.11 -0.58 21.53
N PRO A 58 -3.03 -0.07 22.14
CA PRO A 58 -1.86 0.43 21.41
C PRO A 58 -1.34 -0.58 20.38
N GLY A 59 -1.30 -0.15 19.10
CA GLY A 59 -0.88 -1.00 17.98
C GLY A 59 -1.98 -1.86 17.37
N LEU A 60 -3.19 -1.91 17.96
CA LEU A 60 -4.31 -2.72 17.46
C LEU A 60 -5.53 -1.85 17.17
N CYS A 61 -6.18 -2.08 16.03
CA CYS A 61 -7.45 -1.43 15.73
C CYS A 61 -8.58 -2.01 16.60
N ILE A 62 -9.57 -1.18 16.93
CA ILE A 62 -10.78 -1.62 17.64
C ILE A 62 -11.65 -2.58 16.79
N TYR A 63 -11.59 -2.45 15.45
CA TYR A 63 -12.24 -3.37 14.54
C TYR A 63 -11.47 -4.69 14.45
N LYS A 64 -12.16 -5.80 14.71
CA LYS A 64 -11.64 -7.15 14.55
C LYS A 64 -12.03 -7.65 13.16
N ASP A 65 -11.29 -7.25 12.17
CA ASP A 65 -11.52 -7.57 10.77
C ASP A 65 -10.20 -7.93 10.06
N ASP A 66 -10.27 -8.20 8.75
CA ASP A 66 -9.12 -8.70 7.98
C ASP A 66 -7.96 -7.69 7.88
N MET A 67 -8.18 -6.41 8.23
CA MET A 67 -7.10 -5.42 8.26
C MET A 67 -5.95 -5.81 9.20
N SER A 68 -6.22 -6.61 10.23
CA SER A 68 -5.18 -7.10 11.14
C SER A 68 -4.12 -7.94 10.42
N ASN A 69 -4.51 -8.71 9.41
CA ASN A 69 -3.57 -9.53 8.62
C ASN A 69 -2.64 -8.64 7.78
N ILE A 70 -3.20 -7.59 7.15
CA ILE A 70 -2.42 -6.61 6.39
C ILE A 70 -1.44 -5.88 7.30
N LEU A 71 -1.88 -5.39 8.47
CA LEU A 71 -1.02 -4.70 9.43
C LEU A 71 0.11 -5.59 9.95
N ASN A 72 -0.17 -6.87 10.18
CA ASN A 72 0.85 -7.84 10.60
C ASN A 72 1.90 -8.08 9.51
N SER A 73 1.51 -8.11 8.25
CA SER A 73 2.42 -8.20 7.11
C SER A 73 3.24 -6.91 6.97
N MET A 74 2.58 -5.74 6.97
CA MET A 74 3.24 -4.44 6.87
C MET A 74 4.25 -4.17 7.99
N ALA A 75 4.04 -4.74 9.18
CA ALA A 75 4.99 -4.59 10.30
C ALA A 75 6.32 -5.35 10.10
N LYS A 76 6.40 -6.24 9.13
CA LYS A 76 7.56 -7.13 8.88
C LYS A 76 8.09 -7.03 7.45
N THR A 77 7.45 -6.23 6.62
CA THR A 77 7.74 -6.14 5.18
C THR A 77 8.94 -5.24 4.90
N ASP A 78 9.69 -5.57 3.87
CA ASP A 78 10.71 -4.69 3.29
C ASP A 78 10.10 -3.76 2.23
N TYR A 79 8.98 -4.21 1.60
CA TYR A 79 8.22 -3.46 0.60
C TYR A 79 6.72 -3.54 0.85
N THR A 80 6.04 -2.39 0.89
CA THR A 80 4.57 -2.32 0.76
C THR A 80 4.24 -1.73 -0.61
N ILE A 81 3.52 -2.49 -1.43
CA ILE A 81 3.11 -2.09 -2.78
C ILE A 81 1.60 -1.98 -2.83
N TYR A 82 1.10 -0.79 -3.14
CA TYR A 82 -0.31 -0.56 -3.43
C TYR A 82 -0.53 -0.63 -4.94
N LEU A 83 -1.50 -1.42 -5.38
CA LEU A 83 -1.90 -1.55 -6.76
C LEU A 83 -3.37 -1.18 -6.89
N SER A 84 -3.69 -0.22 -7.75
CA SER A 84 -5.06 0.29 -7.90
C SER A 84 -5.27 0.94 -9.26
N PRO A 85 -6.44 0.78 -9.92
CA PRO A 85 -6.86 1.71 -10.95
C PRO A 85 -7.23 3.06 -10.31
N LEU A 86 -7.26 4.13 -11.12
CA LEU A 86 -7.85 5.40 -10.73
C LEU A 86 -9.37 5.35 -10.97
N LYS A 87 -10.14 5.65 -9.94
CA LYS A 87 -11.59 5.80 -10.01
C LYS A 87 -11.98 7.14 -9.38
N ALA A 88 -12.75 7.94 -10.11
CA ALA A 88 -13.13 9.29 -9.67
C ALA A 88 -11.92 10.18 -9.26
N GLY A 89 -10.81 10.08 -10.01
CA GLY A 89 -9.62 10.91 -9.80
C GLY A 89 -8.67 10.44 -8.70
N PHE A 90 -8.89 9.26 -8.08
CA PHE A 90 -8.02 8.74 -7.02
C PHE A 90 -8.03 7.21 -7.00
N ILE A 91 -7.25 6.60 -6.09
CA ILE A 91 -7.29 5.15 -5.85
C ILE A 91 -8.69 4.68 -5.46
N THR A 92 -8.99 3.39 -5.66
CA THR A 92 -10.30 2.83 -5.29
C THR A 92 -10.59 3.03 -3.80
N SER A 93 -11.88 3.10 -3.45
CA SER A 93 -12.33 3.23 -2.06
C SER A 93 -11.85 2.05 -1.18
N GLN A 94 -11.68 0.87 -1.77
CA GLN A 94 -11.14 -0.29 -1.07
C GLN A 94 -9.67 -0.08 -0.71
N THR A 95 -8.86 0.41 -1.66
CA THR A 95 -7.45 0.76 -1.41
C THR A 95 -7.33 1.86 -0.37
N LYS A 96 -8.22 2.88 -0.44
CA LYS A 96 -8.27 3.98 0.52
C LYS A 96 -8.56 3.50 1.96
N LYS A 97 -9.44 2.53 2.15
CA LYS A 97 -9.69 1.92 3.48
C LYS A 97 -8.41 1.37 4.11
N VAL A 98 -7.60 0.65 3.33
CA VAL A 98 -6.33 0.11 3.82
C VAL A 98 -5.37 1.23 4.13
N MET A 99 -5.22 2.19 3.22
CA MET A 99 -4.37 3.36 3.40
C MET A 99 -4.71 4.13 4.69
N ASP A 100 -6.00 4.37 4.98
CA ASP A 100 -6.43 5.13 6.17
C ASP A 100 -6.24 4.34 7.48
N ARG A 101 -6.16 3.03 7.41
CA ARG A 101 -6.08 2.18 8.59
C ARG A 101 -4.67 1.72 8.95
N PHE A 102 -3.65 2.36 8.39
CA PHE A 102 -2.26 2.07 8.79
C PHE A 102 -1.87 2.71 10.14
N ILE A 103 -2.68 3.64 10.68
CA ILE A 103 -2.44 4.39 11.93
C ILE A 103 -1.92 3.55 13.11
N PRO A 104 -2.36 2.28 13.32
CA PRO A 104 -1.81 1.45 14.40
C PRO A 104 -0.30 1.20 14.31
N THR A 105 0.30 1.33 13.13
CA THR A 105 1.76 1.17 12.93
C THR A 105 2.57 2.39 13.34
N ALA A 106 1.91 3.53 13.59
CA ALA A 106 2.53 4.75 14.08
C ALA A 106 2.31 4.93 15.59
N LEU A 107 3.18 5.70 16.23
CA LEU A 107 3.06 6.10 17.63
C LEU A 107 2.31 7.44 17.74
N PRO A 108 1.62 7.72 18.87
CA PRO A 108 0.87 8.98 19.06
C PRO A 108 1.76 10.22 19.27
N TYR A 109 3.06 10.05 19.39
CA TYR A 109 4.01 11.13 19.64
C TYR A 109 4.33 11.88 18.35
N ILE A 110 4.79 13.13 18.47
CA ILE A 110 5.24 13.94 17.35
C ILE A 110 6.75 14.18 17.51
N LYS A 111 7.50 14.01 16.44
CA LYS A 111 8.92 14.33 16.32
C LYS A 111 9.19 15.08 15.03
N ILE A 112 10.30 15.81 15.00
CA ILE A 112 10.79 16.45 13.77
C ILE A 112 11.64 15.45 13.00
N PHE A 113 11.26 15.21 11.73
CA PHE A 113 12.01 14.41 10.75
C PHE A 113 12.16 15.23 9.48
N ASP A 114 13.37 15.46 9.04
CA ASP A 114 13.70 16.24 7.85
C ASP A 114 12.99 17.62 7.80
N GLY A 115 12.89 18.29 8.97
CA GLY A 115 12.25 19.61 9.09
C GLY A 115 10.72 19.58 9.17
N GLU A 116 10.08 18.42 9.16
CA GLU A 116 8.63 18.25 9.24
C GLU A 116 8.20 17.50 10.51
N CYS A 117 6.96 17.77 10.97
CA CYS A 117 6.36 17.06 12.10
C CYS A 117 5.76 15.74 11.62
N HIS A 118 6.24 14.61 12.14
CA HIS A 118 5.73 13.29 11.86
C HIS A 118 5.56 12.44 13.12
N HIS A 119 4.72 11.42 13.03
CA HIS A 119 4.60 10.38 14.05
C HIS A 119 5.73 9.37 13.88
N PRO A 120 6.51 9.03 14.91
CA PRO A 120 7.45 7.92 14.84
C PRO A 120 6.73 6.60 14.55
N MET A 121 7.38 5.71 13.82
CA MET A 121 6.83 4.37 13.60
C MET A 121 6.94 3.53 14.86
N ARG A 122 5.96 2.62 15.06
CA ARG A 122 5.93 1.69 16.20
C ARG A 122 6.92 0.55 16.02
N TYR A 123 7.15 0.13 14.77
CA TYR A 123 8.02 -0.97 14.41
C TYR A 123 9.27 -0.42 13.72
N ASP A 124 10.42 -1.00 14.04
CA ASP A 124 11.70 -0.62 13.44
C ASP A 124 11.92 -1.41 12.14
N ASN A 125 11.00 -1.25 11.20
CA ASN A 125 11.14 -1.79 9.86
C ASN A 125 11.40 -0.66 8.85
N LYS A 126 12.51 -0.76 8.15
CA LYS A 126 12.88 0.20 7.09
C LYS A 126 12.29 -0.26 5.77
N GLN A 127 10.98 -0.10 5.63
CA GLN A 127 10.29 -0.47 4.41
C GLN A 127 10.42 0.58 3.30
N LYS A 128 10.20 0.15 2.08
CA LYS A 128 9.98 1.01 0.90
C LYS A 128 8.50 0.96 0.52
N LEU A 129 8.01 2.02 -0.12
CA LEU A 129 6.64 2.13 -0.58
C LEU A 129 6.57 2.16 -2.10
N GLY A 130 5.73 1.34 -2.69
CA GLY A 130 5.41 1.33 -4.12
C GLY A 130 3.95 1.69 -4.38
N LEU A 131 3.71 2.43 -5.45
CA LEU A 131 2.38 2.71 -5.98
C LEU A 131 2.32 2.29 -7.44
N ILE A 132 1.45 1.36 -7.75
CA ILE A 132 1.18 0.91 -9.11
C ILE A 132 -0.22 1.36 -9.50
N ILE A 133 -0.29 2.24 -10.47
CA ILE A 133 -1.56 2.68 -11.07
C ILE A 133 -1.78 1.89 -12.36
N LEU A 134 -2.93 1.24 -12.45
CA LEU A 134 -3.31 0.47 -13.62
C LEU A 134 -3.79 1.39 -14.75
N ASN A 135 -3.27 1.18 -15.94
CA ASN A 135 -3.69 1.91 -17.14
C ASN A 135 -4.97 1.29 -17.71
N ASP A 136 -6.11 1.93 -17.45
CA ASP A 136 -7.43 1.52 -17.96
C ASP A 136 -7.84 2.26 -19.24
N ASN A 137 -6.88 2.78 -20.02
CA ASN A 137 -7.06 3.57 -21.23
C ASN A 137 -7.72 4.95 -21.02
N ASN A 138 -7.97 5.37 -19.79
CA ASN A 138 -8.53 6.68 -19.42
C ASN A 138 -7.51 7.46 -18.60
N PHE A 139 -6.32 7.71 -19.17
CA PHE A 139 -5.25 8.40 -18.44
C PHE A 139 -5.64 9.87 -18.15
N ASP A 140 -5.83 10.15 -16.88
CA ASP A 140 -5.95 11.49 -16.33
C ASP A 140 -4.63 11.85 -15.62
N LYS A 141 -3.83 12.70 -16.28
CA LYS A 141 -2.52 13.11 -15.75
C LYS A 141 -2.63 13.85 -14.43
N GLU A 142 -3.63 14.70 -14.25
CA GLU A 142 -3.81 15.46 -13.00
C GLU A 142 -4.14 14.51 -11.85
N ALA A 143 -5.07 13.59 -12.03
CA ALA A 143 -5.43 12.57 -11.06
C ALA A 143 -4.24 11.68 -10.72
N TYR A 144 -3.44 11.29 -11.72
CA TYR A 144 -2.22 10.52 -11.49
C TYR A 144 -1.21 11.30 -10.64
N ASP A 145 -0.87 12.53 -11.04
CA ASP A 145 0.11 13.36 -10.33
C ASP A 145 -0.33 13.63 -8.87
N LEU A 146 -1.61 13.93 -8.65
CA LEU A 146 -2.17 14.12 -7.31
C LEU A 146 -2.07 12.85 -6.47
N THR A 147 -2.41 11.70 -7.05
CA THR A 147 -2.33 10.41 -6.36
C THR A 147 -0.88 10.07 -5.98
N VAL A 148 0.07 10.25 -6.91
CA VAL A 148 1.50 10.06 -6.66
C VAL A 148 1.98 10.98 -5.52
N ASN A 149 1.59 12.26 -5.54
CA ASN A 149 1.95 13.21 -4.48
C ASN A 149 1.42 12.79 -3.10
N VAL A 150 0.17 12.30 -3.03
CA VAL A 150 -0.41 11.79 -1.78
C VAL A 150 0.38 10.58 -1.27
N PHE A 151 0.74 9.64 -2.15
CA PHE A 151 1.53 8.47 -1.78
C PHE A 151 2.98 8.81 -1.42
N HIS A 152 3.57 9.79 -2.08
CA HIS A 152 4.87 10.33 -1.67
C HIS A 152 4.79 10.92 -0.24
N ARG A 153 3.71 11.65 0.09
CA ARG A 153 3.48 12.12 1.47
C ARG A 153 3.24 10.95 2.44
N LEU A 154 2.51 9.92 2.01
CA LEU A 154 2.34 8.69 2.81
C LEU A 154 3.69 8.03 3.10
N SER A 155 4.58 7.91 2.10
CA SER A 155 5.91 7.32 2.28
C SER A 155 6.73 8.06 3.35
N ARG A 156 6.65 9.40 3.39
CA ARG A 156 7.29 10.21 4.43
C ARG A 156 6.66 9.95 5.82
N ASN A 157 5.31 9.85 5.89
CA ASN A 157 4.61 9.52 7.14
C ASN A 157 4.93 8.10 7.66
N MET A 158 5.26 7.17 6.75
CA MET A 158 5.67 5.81 7.07
C MET A 158 7.17 5.69 7.35
N HIS A 159 7.94 6.78 7.25
CA HIS A 159 9.41 6.80 7.29
C HIS A 159 10.03 5.80 6.32
N ALA A 160 9.41 5.65 5.14
CA ALA A 160 9.90 4.76 4.11
C ALA A 160 11.27 5.20 3.60
N THR A 161 12.16 4.24 3.38
CA THR A 161 13.54 4.50 2.89
C THR A 161 13.60 4.74 1.39
N GLY A 162 12.48 4.52 0.68
CA GLY A 162 12.35 4.77 -0.73
C GLY A 162 10.87 4.77 -1.15
N PHE A 163 10.60 5.44 -2.26
CA PHE A 163 9.28 5.48 -2.89
C PHE A 163 9.42 5.36 -4.40
N PHE A 164 8.61 4.53 -5.02
CA PHE A 164 8.44 4.50 -6.46
C PHE A 164 6.97 4.52 -6.86
N SER A 165 6.69 5.00 -8.06
CA SER A 165 5.37 4.92 -8.65
C SER A 165 5.48 4.58 -10.13
N SER A 166 4.54 3.77 -10.61
CA SER A 166 4.47 3.38 -12.02
C SER A 166 3.03 3.39 -12.50
N TYR A 167 2.84 3.78 -13.75
CA TYR A 167 1.59 3.67 -14.47
C TYR A 167 1.77 2.59 -15.54
N VAL A 168 1.09 1.46 -15.39
CA VAL A 168 1.41 0.25 -16.14
C VAL A 168 0.19 -0.36 -16.82
N ARG A 169 0.40 -0.93 -18.00
CA ARG A 169 -0.53 -1.88 -18.61
C ARG A 169 -0.26 -3.29 -18.08
N ALA A 170 -1.20 -4.21 -18.32
CA ALA A 170 -1.07 -5.58 -17.85
C ALA A 170 0.18 -6.30 -18.41
N ASP A 171 0.55 -6.01 -19.66
CA ASP A 171 1.74 -6.57 -20.32
C ASP A 171 3.07 -5.93 -19.84
N GLU A 172 3.00 -4.83 -19.10
CA GLU A 172 4.14 -4.10 -18.55
C GLU A 172 4.40 -4.39 -17.06
N MET A 173 3.63 -5.27 -16.43
CA MET A 173 3.74 -5.55 -14.98
C MET A 173 5.13 -6.03 -14.53
N GLU A 174 5.94 -6.56 -15.43
CA GLU A 174 7.32 -6.97 -15.14
C GLU A 174 8.25 -5.80 -14.78
N VAL A 175 7.89 -4.56 -15.12
CA VAL A 175 8.63 -3.35 -14.71
C VAL A 175 8.77 -3.30 -13.18
N ILE A 176 7.78 -3.80 -12.45
CA ILE A 176 7.78 -3.86 -10.99
C ILE A 176 8.92 -4.74 -10.46
N LEU A 177 9.27 -5.83 -11.15
CA LEU A 177 10.42 -6.67 -10.79
C LEU A 177 11.73 -5.87 -10.83
N ASN A 178 11.87 -5.01 -11.83
CA ASN A 178 13.07 -4.18 -11.98
C ASN A 178 13.16 -3.14 -10.84
N GLU A 179 12.04 -2.53 -10.47
CA GLU A 179 11.98 -1.57 -9.35
C GLU A 179 12.34 -2.23 -8.01
N ILE A 180 11.91 -3.48 -7.79
CA ILE A 180 12.22 -4.23 -6.57
C ILE A 180 13.68 -4.71 -6.56
N ASN A 181 14.19 -5.18 -7.69
CA ASN A 181 15.54 -5.76 -7.78
C ASN A 181 16.67 -4.72 -7.87
N ASN A 182 16.37 -3.49 -8.32
CA ASN A 182 17.35 -2.39 -8.46
C ASN A 182 17.44 -1.51 -7.20
N CYS A 183 16.74 -1.86 -6.16
CA CYS A 183 16.73 -1.21 -4.86
C CYS A 183 17.41 -2.07 -3.81
#